data_ce7071efe0612e81e14f6d122493a8b9
#
_entry.id   ce7071efe0612e81e14f6d122493a8b9
#
_cell.length_a   1.000
_cell.length_b   1.000
_cell.length_c   1.000
_cell.angle_alpha   90.00
_cell.angle_beta   90.00
_cell.angle_gamma   90.00
#
_symmetry.space_group_name_H-M   'P 1'
#
loop_
_entity.id
_entity.type
_entity.pdbx_description
1 polymer ?
#
loop_
_entity_poly.entity_id
_entity_poly.type
_entity_poly.pdbx_seq_one_letter_code
_entity_poly.pdbx_strand_id
1 'polypeptide(L)'
;MVQNNTVYSKNYKFKSLKVHGSNEWLYGSQKKYRQVFNVKSIKYIYVELALNNLKFDESDWQITVNFKAFDMNNYLLCDKPVTQTVTRAEDTAYIRYSWGKPDPGVYWTKGSYRWEAWADGVLLGVANFHMMDEGEVSQERHPYF
;
A
#
# COMPACT_ATOMS: atom_id res chain seq x y z
N MET A 1 -17.09 -11.27 -21.94
CA MET A 1 -16.76 -10.92 -21.90
C MET A 1 -16.09 -10.31 -21.26
N VAL A 2 -15.88 -10.18 -21.00
CA VAL A 2 -15.19 -9.78 -20.60
C VAL A 2 -14.89 -8.96 -19.84
N GLN A 3 -14.95 -8.78 -19.39
CA GLN A 3 -14.71 -8.28 -18.82
C GLN A 3 -14.28 -7.83 -17.98
N ASN A 4 -14.44 -7.37 -18.03
CA ASN A 4 -14.01 -6.85 -17.17
C ASN A 4 -14.03 -6.95 -15.79
N ASN A 5 -14.22 -7.13 -15.32
CA ASN A 5 -14.24 -7.88 -14.08
C ASN A 5 -12.95 -7.87 -13.37
N THR A 6 -12.15 -6.96 -13.73
CA THR A 6 -10.78 -6.95 -13.30
C THR A 6 -10.63 -6.63 -11.82
N VAL A 7 -11.60 -5.99 -11.20
CA VAL A 7 -11.41 -5.43 -9.87
C VAL A 7 -12.18 -6.15 -8.78
N TYR A 8 -12.80 -7.26 -9.08
CA TYR A 8 -13.47 -8.01 -8.03
C TYR A 8 -13.56 -9.49 -8.35
N SER A 9 -13.79 -10.26 -7.32
CA SER A 9 -13.97 -11.70 -7.41
C SER A 9 -15.22 -12.08 -6.63
N LYS A 10 -15.50 -13.39 -6.53
CA LYS A 10 -16.58 -13.87 -5.69
C LYS A 10 -16.32 -13.65 -4.22
N ASN A 11 -15.07 -13.51 -3.82
CA ASN A 11 -14.67 -13.44 -2.42
C ASN A 11 -14.51 -12.03 -1.90
N TYR A 12 -14.20 -11.09 -2.77
CA TYR A 12 -13.86 -9.74 -2.31
C TYR A 12 -14.18 -8.69 -3.36
N LYS A 13 -14.23 -7.45 -2.87
CA LYS A 13 -14.31 -6.25 -3.69
C LYS A 13 -13.25 -5.27 -3.21
N PHE A 14 -12.53 -4.66 -4.13
CA PHE A 14 -11.50 -3.67 -3.79
C PHE A 14 -12.12 -2.51 -3.03
N LYS A 15 -11.44 -2.08 -1.96
CA LYS A 15 -11.87 -0.92 -1.18
C LYS A 15 -10.85 0.22 -1.30
N SER A 16 -9.59 -0.03 -0.97
CA SER A 16 -8.57 1.01 -1.03
C SER A 16 -7.17 0.43 -1.02
N LEU A 17 -6.23 1.22 -1.51
CA LEU A 17 -4.80 0.96 -1.37
C LEU A 17 -4.17 2.25 -0.87
N LYS A 18 -3.59 2.20 0.32
CA LYS A 18 -3.08 3.38 1.01
C LYS A 18 -1.64 3.18 1.44
N VAL A 19 -0.93 4.29 1.63
CA VAL A 19 0.48 4.28 1.99
C VAL A 19 0.67 5.05 3.28
N HIS A 20 1.52 4.53 4.16
CA HIS A 20 2.02 5.30 5.29
C HIS A 20 3.48 5.00 5.50
N GLY A 21 4.21 5.95 6.08
CA GLY A 21 5.63 5.81 6.36
C GLY A 21 5.85 5.73 7.85
N SER A 22 6.87 4.98 8.26
CA SER A 22 7.20 4.87 9.66
C SER A 22 8.60 4.31 9.83
N ASN A 23 9.20 4.63 10.96
CA ASN A 23 10.44 4.01 11.41
C ASN A 23 10.14 2.75 12.21
N GLU A 24 8.90 2.60 12.65
CA GLU A 24 8.46 1.45 13.41
C GLU A 24 6.97 1.25 13.17
N TRP A 25 6.46 0.11 13.60
CA TRP A 25 5.05 -0.21 13.40
C TRP A 25 4.16 0.73 14.20
N LEU A 26 3.11 1.21 13.55
CA LEU A 26 2.11 2.06 14.19
C LEU A 26 0.77 1.36 14.22
N TYR A 27 -0.02 1.65 15.26
CA TYR A 27 -1.34 1.08 15.42
C TYR A 27 -2.43 2.13 15.23
N GLY A 28 -3.50 1.69 14.58
CA GLY A 28 -4.74 2.46 14.54
C GLY A 28 -4.56 3.93 14.22
N SER A 29 -4.93 4.77 15.16
CA SER A 29 -4.90 6.22 14.99
C SER A 29 -3.51 6.82 14.85
N GLN A 30 -2.47 6.06 15.15
CA GLN A 30 -1.10 6.53 14.97
C GLN A 30 -0.66 6.54 13.52
N LYS A 31 -1.31 5.74 12.68
CA LYS A 31 -1.01 5.69 11.26
C LYS A 31 -1.46 6.97 10.59
N LYS A 32 -0.59 7.49 9.74
CA LYS A 32 -0.90 8.69 8.95
C LYS A 32 -0.73 8.36 7.49
N TYR A 33 -1.85 8.10 6.84
CA TYR A 33 -1.85 7.82 5.41
C TYR A 33 -1.64 9.11 4.66
N ARG A 34 -0.61 9.15 3.84
CA ARG A 34 -0.25 10.34 3.07
C ARG A 34 0.51 9.96 1.82
N GLN A 35 0.65 10.92 0.94
CA GLN A 35 1.35 10.71 -0.33
C GLN A 35 2.71 11.41 -0.37
N VAL A 36 3.05 12.20 0.64
CA VAL A 36 4.30 12.94 0.69
C VAL A 36 5.03 12.62 1.99
N PHE A 37 6.29 12.25 1.87
CA PHE A 37 7.12 11.86 3.01
C PHE A 37 8.46 12.59 2.98
N ASN A 38 9.03 12.83 4.18
CA ASN A 38 10.33 13.43 4.33
C ASN A 38 11.41 12.36 4.16
N VAL A 39 12.25 12.51 3.13
CA VAL A 39 13.28 11.53 2.80
C VAL A 39 14.25 11.29 3.97
N LYS A 40 14.48 12.28 4.82
CA LYS A 40 15.43 12.16 5.92
C LYS A 40 14.91 11.42 7.14
N SER A 41 13.60 11.20 7.21
CA SER A 41 13.00 10.54 8.38
C SER A 41 12.38 9.20 8.08
N ILE A 42 12.28 8.79 6.82
CA ILE A 42 11.60 7.57 6.44
C ILE A 42 12.58 6.43 6.23
N LYS A 43 12.33 5.33 6.93
CA LYS A 43 13.05 4.07 6.75
C LYS A 43 12.26 3.11 5.88
N TYR A 44 10.97 2.97 6.20
CA TYR A 44 10.09 2.02 5.52
C TYR A 44 8.83 2.72 5.04
N ILE A 45 8.38 2.31 3.86
CA ILE A 45 7.08 2.73 3.34
C ILE A 45 6.17 1.51 3.40
N TYR A 46 5.06 1.67 4.11
CA TYR A 46 4.06 0.64 4.30
C TYR A 46 2.95 0.83 3.30
N VAL A 47 2.48 -0.26 2.74
CA VAL A 47 1.32 -0.27 1.86
C VAL A 47 0.24 -1.12 2.51
N GLU A 48 -1.00 -0.66 2.45
CA GLU A 48 -2.13 -1.36 3.03
C GLU A 48 -3.25 -1.48 2.00
N LEU A 49 -3.56 -2.71 1.67
CA LEU A 49 -4.68 -3.05 0.79
C LEU A 49 -5.89 -3.37 1.67
N ALA A 50 -7.01 -2.75 1.39
CA ALA A 50 -8.26 -3.05 2.07
C ALA A 50 -9.24 -3.62 1.04
N LEU A 51 -9.85 -4.75 1.40
CA LEU A 51 -10.82 -5.46 0.58
C LEU A 51 -12.10 -5.67 1.38
N ASN A 52 -13.23 -5.38 0.77
CA ASN A 52 -14.51 -5.77 1.36
C ASN A 52 -14.67 -7.28 1.21
N ASN A 53 -14.91 -7.97 2.32
CA ASN A 53 -15.04 -9.43 2.33
C ASN A 53 -16.46 -9.83 1.97
N LEU A 54 -16.65 -10.37 0.77
CA LEU A 54 -17.96 -10.81 0.31
C LEU A 54 -18.38 -12.17 0.90
N LYS A 55 -17.46 -12.80 1.64
CA LYS A 55 -17.75 -14.06 2.37
C LYS A 55 -17.86 -13.85 3.86
N PHE A 56 -18.08 -12.62 4.28
CA PHE A 56 -18.29 -12.27 5.67
C PHE A 56 -19.44 -13.13 6.23
N ASP A 57 -19.17 -13.73 7.39
CA ASP A 57 -20.13 -14.61 8.08
C ASP A 57 -20.50 -15.87 7.30
N GLU A 58 -19.78 -16.19 6.22
CA GLU A 58 -20.05 -17.37 5.41
C GLU A 58 -18.90 -18.38 5.46
N SER A 59 -17.73 -17.97 5.05
CA SER A 59 -16.59 -18.90 4.96
C SER A 59 -15.27 -18.16 4.98
N ASP A 60 -14.22 -18.90 5.36
CA ASP A 60 -12.85 -18.42 5.28
C ASP A 60 -12.33 -18.65 3.87
N TRP A 61 -11.35 -17.84 3.46
CA TRP A 61 -10.71 -18.01 2.17
C TRP A 61 -9.29 -17.44 2.23
N GLN A 62 -8.49 -17.77 1.23
CA GLN A 62 -7.11 -17.32 1.16
C GLN A 62 -6.89 -16.45 -0.06
N ILE A 63 -5.98 -15.48 0.06
CA ILE A 63 -5.58 -14.64 -1.05
C ILE A 63 -4.06 -14.51 -1.04
N THR A 64 -3.46 -14.47 -2.22
CA THR A 64 -2.06 -14.08 -2.39
C THR A 64 -2.05 -12.77 -3.16
N VAL A 65 -1.50 -11.74 -2.53
CA VAL A 65 -1.38 -10.42 -3.14
C VAL A 65 0.09 -10.19 -3.46
N ASN A 66 0.38 -9.82 -4.69
CA ASN A 66 1.71 -9.37 -5.07
C ASN A 66 1.75 -7.86 -4.96
N PHE A 67 2.61 -7.38 -4.06
CA PHE A 67 2.87 -5.95 -3.92
C PHE A 67 4.10 -5.61 -4.74
N LYS A 68 3.93 -4.65 -5.64
CA LYS A 68 5.01 -4.19 -6.50
C LYS A 68 5.23 -2.70 -6.29
N ALA A 69 6.49 -2.30 -6.15
CA ALA A 69 6.85 -0.90 -6.03
C ALA A 69 7.68 -0.49 -7.23
N PHE A 70 7.41 0.69 -7.76
CA PHE A 70 8.09 1.23 -8.93
C PHE A 70 8.55 2.66 -8.66
N ASP A 71 9.66 3.05 -9.27
CA ASP A 71 10.09 4.45 -9.27
C ASP A 71 9.44 5.21 -10.45
N MET A 72 9.81 6.48 -10.58
CA MET A 72 9.22 7.34 -11.62
C MET A 72 9.60 6.92 -13.04
N ASN A 73 10.63 6.10 -13.19
CA ASN A 73 11.07 5.58 -14.49
C ASN A 73 10.50 4.20 -14.77
N ASN A 74 9.57 3.74 -13.94
CA ASN A 74 8.94 2.44 -14.04
C ASN A 74 9.88 1.26 -13.78
N TYR A 75 10.96 1.49 -13.06
CA TYR A 75 11.81 0.40 -12.60
C TYR A 75 11.14 -0.29 -11.43
N LEU A 76 11.09 -1.60 -11.50
CA LEU A 76 10.56 -2.44 -10.44
C LEU A 76 11.55 -2.50 -9.28
N LEU A 77 11.16 -1.97 -8.13
CA LEU A 77 11.99 -1.92 -6.94
C LEU A 77 11.71 -3.08 -5.99
N CYS A 78 10.49 -3.56 -5.98
CA CYS A 78 10.05 -4.59 -5.06
C CYS A 78 8.90 -5.36 -5.69
N ASP A 79 8.91 -6.68 -5.55
CA ASP A 79 7.84 -7.55 -6.05
C ASP A 79 7.73 -8.70 -5.06
N LYS A 80 6.79 -8.60 -4.11
CA LYS A 80 6.67 -9.57 -3.03
C LYS A 80 5.26 -10.10 -2.90
N PRO A 81 5.11 -11.43 -2.81
CA PRO A 81 3.81 -12.03 -2.54
C PRO A 81 3.54 -12.06 -1.03
N VAL A 82 2.31 -11.78 -0.68
CA VAL A 82 1.81 -11.92 0.70
C VAL A 82 0.58 -12.79 0.64
N THR A 83 0.64 -13.94 1.31
CA THR A 83 -0.50 -14.86 1.39
C THR A 83 -1.14 -14.70 2.75
N GLN A 84 -2.44 -14.52 2.76
CA GLN A 84 -3.18 -14.28 3.99
C GLN A 84 -4.53 -14.99 3.95
N THR A 85 -4.91 -15.54 5.11
CA THR A 85 -6.24 -16.10 5.28
C THR A 85 -7.18 -14.97 5.73
N VAL A 86 -8.30 -14.84 5.03
CA VAL A 86 -9.36 -13.91 5.42
C VAL A 86 -10.43 -14.75 6.09
N THR A 87 -10.69 -14.49 7.37
CA THR A 87 -11.67 -15.26 8.10
C THR A 87 -13.06 -14.68 7.89
N ARG A 88 -14.07 -15.53 8.05
CA ARG A 88 -15.45 -15.10 7.89
C ARG A 88 -15.90 -14.07 8.92
N ALA A 89 -15.10 -13.87 9.96
CA ALA A 89 -15.39 -12.89 11.01
C ALA A 89 -14.99 -11.47 10.61
N GLU A 90 -14.22 -11.32 9.52
CA GLU A 90 -13.74 -10.00 9.06
C GLU A 90 -14.64 -9.48 7.95
N ASP A 91 -15.26 -8.32 8.17
CA ASP A 91 -16.04 -7.71 7.08
C ASP A 91 -15.12 -6.95 6.11
N THR A 92 -13.96 -6.50 6.59
CA THR A 92 -12.93 -5.90 5.76
C THR A 92 -11.61 -6.60 6.03
N ALA A 93 -10.94 -7.01 4.97
CA ALA A 93 -9.62 -7.64 5.07
C ALA A 93 -8.56 -6.61 4.78
N TYR A 94 -7.53 -6.58 5.63
CA TYR A 94 -6.38 -5.69 5.45
C TYR A 94 -5.14 -6.53 5.20
N ILE A 95 -4.50 -6.30 4.06
CA ILE A 95 -3.26 -6.99 3.70
C ILE A 95 -2.18 -5.92 3.59
N ARG A 96 -1.08 -6.11 4.32
CA ARG A 96 -0.04 -5.10 4.48
C ARG A 96 1.32 -5.63 4.10
N TYR A 97 2.16 -4.72 3.63
CA TYR A 97 3.57 -5.01 3.38
C TYR A 97 4.38 -3.74 3.60
N SER A 98 5.68 -3.89 3.83
CA SER A 98 6.59 -2.74 3.96
C SER A 98 7.89 -3.03 3.24
N TRP A 99 8.53 -1.96 2.80
CA TRP A 99 9.82 -2.07 2.11
C TRP A 99 10.68 -0.87 2.47
N GLY A 100 11.97 -1.12 2.63
CA GLY A 100 12.91 -0.06 2.97
C GLY A 100 14.20 -0.59 3.55
N LYS A 101 14.94 0.29 4.21
CA LYS A 101 16.22 -0.01 4.86
C LYS A 101 16.21 0.59 6.27
N PRO A 102 17.05 0.04 7.20
CA PRO A 102 17.08 0.55 8.56
C PRO A 102 17.51 2.01 8.70
N ASP A 103 18.25 2.52 7.72
CA ASP A 103 18.73 3.90 7.77
C ASP A 103 17.85 4.80 6.91
N PRO A 104 17.36 5.94 7.45
CA PRO A 104 16.53 6.85 6.67
C PRO A 104 17.27 7.41 5.47
N GLY A 105 16.54 7.59 4.36
CA GLY A 105 17.11 8.20 3.16
C GLY A 105 18.00 7.30 2.32
N VAL A 106 18.27 6.08 2.80
CA VAL A 106 19.16 5.16 2.07
C VAL A 106 18.46 4.50 0.91
N TYR A 107 17.26 4.00 1.14
CA TYR A 107 16.53 3.31 0.08
C TYR A 107 15.54 4.23 -0.63
N TRP A 108 14.66 4.86 0.15
CA TRP A 108 13.65 5.77 -0.39
C TRP A 108 14.25 7.16 -0.55
N THR A 109 14.90 7.36 -1.69
CA THR A 109 15.53 8.64 -2.02
C THR A 109 14.50 9.58 -2.63
N LYS A 110 14.89 10.86 -2.79
CA LYS A 110 14.02 11.88 -3.35
C LYS A 110 13.49 11.45 -4.73
N GLY A 111 12.19 11.55 -4.91
CA GLY A 111 11.55 11.17 -6.17
C GLY A 111 10.11 10.74 -5.97
N SER A 112 9.53 10.28 -7.07
CA SER A 112 8.14 9.81 -7.10
C SER A 112 8.10 8.31 -7.28
N TYR A 113 7.14 7.69 -6.62
CA TYR A 113 7.03 6.24 -6.58
C TYR A 113 5.57 5.82 -6.60
N ARG A 114 5.34 4.52 -6.82
CA ARG A 114 4.00 3.97 -6.64
C ARG A 114 4.07 2.54 -6.14
N TRP A 115 3.10 2.15 -5.35
CA TRP A 115 2.81 0.78 -5.04
C TRP A 115 1.66 0.29 -5.91
N GLU A 116 1.74 -0.97 -6.32
CA GLU A 116 0.66 -1.66 -7.01
C GLU A 116 0.35 -2.94 -6.25
N ALA A 117 -0.93 -3.26 -6.14
CA ALA A 117 -1.38 -4.51 -5.55
C ALA A 117 -2.03 -5.36 -6.63
N TRP A 118 -1.53 -6.58 -6.79
CA TRP A 118 -1.99 -7.51 -7.81
C TRP A 118 -2.47 -8.80 -7.17
N ALA A 119 -3.54 -9.39 -7.69
CA ALA A 119 -3.99 -10.71 -7.27
C ALA A 119 -4.54 -11.43 -8.50
N ASP A 120 -4.17 -12.69 -8.66
CA ASP A 120 -4.60 -13.53 -9.79
C ASP A 120 -4.34 -12.88 -11.15
N GLY A 121 -3.20 -12.19 -11.26
CA GLY A 121 -2.82 -11.51 -12.49
C GLY A 121 -3.59 -10.24 -12.79
N VAL A 122 -4.37 -9.76 -11.83
CA VAL A 122 -5.21 -8.57 -11.99
C VAL A 122 -4.70 -7.44 -11.09
N LEU A 123 -4.55 -6.25 -11.66
CA LEU A 123 -4.20 -5.07 -10.88
C LEU A 123 -5.42 -4.61 -10.08
N LEU A 124 -5.30 -4.64 -8.76
CA LEU A 124 -6.39 -4.24 -7.88
C LEU A 124 -6.37 -2.74 -7.59
N GLY A 125 -5.20 -2.17 -7.41
CA GLY A 125 -5.10 -0.75 -7.09
C GLY A 125 -3.69 -0.22 -7.20
N VAL A 126 -3.59 1.11 -7.22
CA VAL A 126 -2.32 1.84 -7.31
C VAL A 126 -2.33 2.92 -6.24
N ALA A 127 -1.20 3.11 -5.57
CA ALA A 127 -1.03 4.17 -4.59
C ALA A 127 0.28 4.91 -4.89
N ASN A 128 0.17 6.16 -5.28
CA ASN A 128 1.31 7.01 -5.60
C ASN A 128 1.81 7.71 -4.34
N PHE A 129 3.12 7.91 -4.24
CA PHE A 129 3.69 8.67 -3.16
C PHE A 129 4.99 9.34 -3.61
N HIS A 130 5.42 10.35 -2.84
CA HIS A 130 6.57 11.17 -3.18
C HIS A 130 7.49 11.31 -1.97
N MET A 131 8.80 11.23 -2.24
CA MET A 131 9.83 11.48 -1.23
C MET A 131 10.41 12.85 -1.52
N MET A 132 10.36 13.75 -0.57
CA MET A 132 10.77 15.14 -0.72
C MET A 132 11.72 15.55 0.41
N ASP A 133 12.44 16.65 0.19
CA ASP A 133 13.24 17.26 1.25
C ASP A 133 12.30 17.89 2.29
N GLU A 134 12.80 18.03 3.50
CA GLU A 134 12.02 18.53 4.62
C GLU A 134 11.32 19.86 4.32
N GLY A 135 12.03 20.79 3.71
CA GLY A 135 11.46 22.08 3.35
C GLY A 135 10.32 21.96 2.37
N GLU A 136 10.46 21.08 1.39
CA GLU A 136 9.42 20.84 0.39
C GLU A 136 8.17 20.21 1.01
N VAL A 137 8.37 19.28 1.94
CA VAL A 137 7.25 18.65 2.64
C VAL A 137 6.48 19.69 3.45
N SER A 138 7.19 20.57 4.16
CA SER A 138 6.57 21.63 4.95
C SER A 138 5.77 22.58 4.08
N GLN A 139 6.31 22.98 2.94
CA GLN A 139 5.61 23.84 1.99
C GLN A 139 4.37 23.17 1.42
N GLU A 140 4.50 21.90 1.08
CA GLU A 140 3.39 21.14 0.53
C GLU A 140 2.20 21.11 1.48
N ARG A 141 2.48 21.03 2.77
CA ARG A 141 1.43 20.97 3.80
C ARG A 141 0.90 22.32 4.23
N HIS A 142 1.69 23.35 4.02
CA HIS A 142 1.38 24.69 4.55
C HIS A 142 0.03 25.25 4.11
N PRO A 143 -0.36 25.16 2.85
CA PRO A 143 -1.64 25.73 2.41
C PRO A 143 -2.87 25.17 3.08
N TYR A 144 -2.73 24.08 3.79
CA TYR A 144 -3.86 23.38 4.40
C TYR A 144 -3.97 23.64 5.90
N PHE A 145 -3.25 24.59 6.39
CA PHE A 145 -3.29 24.91 7.82
C PHE A 145 -4.18 26.10 8.13
#